data_8eac6b534cba57ae60259010d64ce616
#
_entry.id   8eac6b534cba57ae60259010d64ce616
#
_cell.length_a   1.000
_cell.length_b   1.000
_cell.length_c   1.000
_cell.angle_alpha   90.00
_cell.angle_beta   90.00
_cell.angle_gamma   90.00
#
_symmetry.space_group_name_H-M   'P 1'
#
loop_
_entity.id
_entity.type
_entity.pdbx_description
1 polymer ?
#
loop_
_entity_poly.entity_id
_entity_poly.type
_entity_poly.pdbx_seq_one_letter_code
_entity_poly.pdbx_strand_id
1 'polypeptide(L)'
;AFINIFAKLFMKTLGIETSCDETAIAIYDCEEGIIGESIHSQIEMHAKYGGVVPELASRDHCSKIVEVLNNALDDIPLESIDKIAYTSGPGLLGALLIGESFAQGLSTALNIPLIPVNHLEGHLMSPMMEFSELQMPFICLLVSGGHSMIVDVKEKGEYEILGQSQDDAVGEA
;
A
#
# COMPACT_ATOMS: atom_id res chain seq x y z
N ALA A 1 8.77 -6.36 -33.97
CA ALA A 1 7.39 -5.94 -33.57
C ALA A 1 6.67 -7.01 -32.74
N PHE A 2 6.90 -8.33 -32.97
CA PHE A 2 6.23 -9.41 -32.20
C PHE A 2 6.81 -9.60 -30.79
N ILE A 3 8.08 -9.28 -30.55
CA ILE A 3 8.74 -9.43 -29.22
C ILE A 3 8.17 -8.42 -28.21
N ASN A 4 7.71 -7.25 -28.65
CA ASN A 4 7.13 -6.22 -27.74
C ASN A 4 5.69 -6.51 -27.27
N ILE A 5 4.98 -7.47 -27.88
CA ILE A 5 3.62 -7.83 -27.44
C ILE A 5 3.69 -8.82 -26.27
N PHE A 6 4.69 -9.72 -26.26
CA PHE A 6 4.89 -10.66 -25.16
C PHE A 6 5.58 -10.05 -23.92
N ALA A 7 6.39 -9.00 -24.09
CA ALA A 7 7.02 -8.28 -22.97
C ALA A 7 6.02 -7.52 -22.06
N LYS A 8 4.74 -7.47 -22.43
CA LYS A 8 3.68 -6.80 -21.64
C LYS A 8 2.89 -7.75 -20.73
N LEU A 9 3.18 -9.05 -20.76
CA LEU A 9 2.45 -10.06 -19.98
C LEU A 9 3.04 -10.32 -18.58
N PHE A 10 4.31 -9.99 -18.37
CA PHE A 10 4.98 -10.18 -17.07
C PHE A 10 5.29 -8.82 -16.47
N MET A 11 4.39 -8.27 -15.64
CA MET A 11 4.60 -6.97 -15.01
C MET A 11 4.66 -7.11 -13.49
N LYS A 12 5.86 -6.83 -12.95
CA LYS A 12 6.09 -6.79 -11.51
C LYS A 12 5.91 -5.36 -10.98
N THR A 13 5.06 -5.24 -9.99
CA THR A 13 4.79 -3.97 -9.31
C THR A 13 5.36 -4.04 -7.89
N LEU A 14 6.21 -3.08 -7.55
CA LEU A 14 6.63 -2.85 -6.16
C LEU A 14 5.64 -1.90 -5.51
N GLY A 15 4.94 -2.35 -4.46
CA GLY A 15 4.04 -1.53 -3.65
C GLY A 15 4.72 -1.07 -2.37
N ILE A 16 4.58 0.21 -2.01
CA ILE A 16 5.15 0.83 -0.81
C ILE A 16 4.03 1.51 -0.02
N GLU A 17 3.83 1.07 1.23
CA GLU A 17 2.84 1.62 2.16
C GLU A 17 3.55 2.11 3.42
N THR A 18 3.33 3.40 3.75
CA THR A 18 3.87 4.05 4.94
C THR A 18 2.89 5.07 5.53
N SER A 19 1.58 4.88 5.37
CA SER A 19 0.60 5.94 5.69
C SER A 19 0.42 6.21 7.19
N CYS A 20 0.73 5.25 8.07
CA CYS A 20 0.50 5.37 9.51
C CYS A 20 1.66 4.80 10.34
N ASP A 21 1.51 3.62 10.90
CA ASP A 21 2.44 2.99 11.85
C ASP A 21 2.98 1.64 11.39
N GLU A 22 2.86 1.37 10.10
CA GLU A 22 3.43 0.19 9.46
C GLU A 22 4.21 0.57 8.22
N THR A 23 5.44 0.04 8.10
CA THR A 23 6.20 0.09 6.84
C THR A 23 5.99 -1.23 6.14
N ALA A 24 5.24 -1.23 5.04
CA ALA A 24 4.98 -2.43 4.27
C ALA A 24 5.47 -2.28 2.84
N ILE A 25 6.09 -3.35 2.32
CA ILE A 25 6.50 -3.46 0.92
C ILE A 25 6.07 -4.82 0.41
N ALA A 26 5.46 -4.82 -0.78
CA ALA A 26 5.07 -6.05 -1.46
C ALA A 26 5.46 -5.98 -2.94
N ILE A 27 5.77 -7.13 -3.51
CA ILE A 27 6.01 -7.30 -4.94
C ILE A 27 4.91 -8.17 -5.50
N TYR A 28 4.15 -7.60 -6.42
CA TYR A 28 3.05 -8.26 -7.09
C TYR A 28 3.41 -8.55 -8.55
N ASP A 29 3.30 -9.81 -8.93
CA ASP A 29 3.39 -10.26 -10.32
C ASP A 29 1.96 -10.50 -10.85
N CYS A 30 1.68 -10.06 -12.07
CA CYS A 30 0.32 -10.15 -12.62
C CYS A 30 -0.17 -11.60 -12.89
N GLU A 31 0.72 -12.58 -12.92
CA GLU A 31 0.39 -14.00 -13.12
C GLU A 31 0.46 -14.81 -11.81
N GLU A 32 1.49 -14.54 -10.98
CA GLU A 32 1.76 -15.32 -9.77
C GLU A 32 1.13 -14.71 -8.50
N GLY A 33 0.67 -13.45 -8.56
CA GLY A 33 0.15 -12.74 -7.39
C GLY A 33 1.27 -12.10 -6.57
N ILE A 34 1.17 -12.12 -5.24
CA ILE A 34 2.21 -11.63 -4.33
C ILE A 34 3.36 -12.63 -4.33
N ILE A 35 4.53 -12.20 -4.81
CA ILE A 35 5.75 -13.02 -4.91
C ILE A 35 6.81 -12.66 -3.86
N GLY A 36 6.62 -11.56 -3.14
CA GLY A 36 7.45 -11.13 -2.03
C GLY A 36 6.76 -10.07 -1.21
N GLU A 37 6.91 -10.14 0.11
CA GLU A 37 6.34 -9.15 1.02
C GLU A 37 7.14 -9.05 2.32
N SER A 38 7.12 -7.86 2.92
CA SER A 38 7.68 -7.63 4.25
C SER A 38 6.95 -6.48 4.92
N ILE A 39 6.68 -6.64 6.21
CA ILE A 39 5.99 -5.65 7.05
C ILE A 39 6.81 -5.43 8.31
N HIS A 40 7.03 -4.17 8.65
CA HIS A 40 7.55 -3.74 9.94
C HIS A 40 6.49 -2.92 10.66
N SER A 41 6.01 -3.42 11.80
CA SER A 41 4.99 -2.74 12.62
C SER A 41 5.62 -1.96 13.77
N GLN A 42 5.10 -0.76 14.02
CA GLN A 42 5.54 0.16 15.08
C GLN A 42 4.62 0.09 16.31
N ILE A 43 3.65 -0.84 16.36
CA ILE A 43 2.64 -0.95 17.42
C ILE A 43 3.28 -0.98 18.79
N GLU A 44 4.31 -1.80 19.02
CA GLU A 44 4.99 -1.90 20.32
C GLU A 44 5.67 -0.59 20.76
N MET A 45 6.21 0.16 19.77
CA MET A 45 6.82 1.45 20.03
C MET A 45 5.77 2.47 20.47
N HIS A 46 4.64 2.52 19.78
CA HIS A 46 3.56 3.49 20.02
C HIS A 46 2.71 3.16 21.25
N ALA A 47 2.59 1.89 21.64
CA ALA A 47 1.83 1.45 22.81
C ALA A 47 2.22 2.20 24.10
N LYS A 48 3.50 2.59 24.23
CA LYS A 48 4.03 3.34 25.38
C LYS A 48 3.46 4.77 25.49
N TYR A 49 2.91 5.28 24.39
CA TYR A 49 2.37 6.65 24.29
C TYR A 49 0.84 6.67 24.24
N GLY A 50 0.19 5.49 24.23
CA GLY A 50 -1.26 5.36 24.17
C GLY A 50 -1.85 5.64 22.78
N GLY A 51 -1.01 5.64 21.72
CA GLY A 51 -1.41 5.89 20.35
C GLY A 51 -0.24 6.32 19.48
N VAL A 52 -0.49 6.48 18.18
CA VAL A 52 0.56 6.81 17.21
C VAL A 52 1.11 8.22 17.43
N VAL A 53 2.44 8.34 17.52
CA VAL A 53 3.17 9.61 17.57
C VAL A 53 3.76 9.90 16.19
N PRO A 54 3.22 10.86 15.43
CA PRO A 54 3.54 11.04 14.01
C PRO A 54 5.03 11.26 13.70
N GLU A 55 5.74 11.98 14.57
CA GLU A 55 7.18 12.22 14.36
C GLU A 55 8.00 10.94 14.58
N LEU A 56 7.66 10.13 15.56
CA LEU A 56 8.33 8.85 15.81
C LEU A 56 8.05 7.89 14.65
N ALA A 57 6.79 7.83 14.18
CA ALA A 57 6.43 7.03 13.03
C ALA A 57 7.28 7.38 11.79
N SER A 58 7.40 8.66 11.46
CA SER A 58 8.20 9.12 10.32
C SER A 58 9.66 8.74 10.43
N ARG A 59 10.26 8.87 11.62
CA ARG A 59 11.65 8.49 11.86
C ARG A 59 11.89 6.99 11.73
N ASP A 60 10.94 6.21 12.22
CA ASP A 60 11.02 4.76 12.15
C ASP A 60 10.89 4.27 10.71
N HIS A 61 9.91 4.77 9.94
CA HIS A 61 9.81 4.50 8.49
C HIS A 61 11.14 4.77 7.78
N CYS A 62 11.74 5.93 8.01
CA CYS A 62 13.02 6.30 7.41
C CYS A 62 14.15 5.32 7.75
N SER A 63 14.16 4.78 8.98
CA SER A 63 15.17 3.84 9.45
C SER A 63 14.97 2.41 8.92
N LYS A 64 13.71 2.03 8.62
CA LYS A 64 13.32 0.65 8.33
C LYS A 64 13.05 0.35 6.86
N ILE A 65 12.70 1.34 6.07
CA ILE A 65 12.19 1.13 4.70
C ILE A 65 13.17 0.33 3.80
N VAL A 66 14.47 0.54 3.96
CA VAL A 66 15.49 -0.21 3.19
C VAL A 66 15.58 -1.66 3.64
N GLU A 67 15.50 -1.92 4.95
CA GLU A 67 15.47 -3.28 5.50
C GLU A 67 14.23 -4.03 5.02
N VAL A 68 13.06 -3.38 5.08
CA VAL A 68 11.79 -3.95 4.62
C VAL A 68 11.82 -4.23 3.12
N LEU A 69 12.40 -3.32 2.31
CA LEU A 69 12.57 -3.57 0.88
C LEU A 69 13.44 -4.81 0.63
N ASN A 70 14.60 -4.90 1.27
CA ASN A 70 15.50 -6.04 1.07
C ASN A 70 14.85 -7.36 1.46
N ASN A 71 14.09 -7.38 2.55
CA ASN A 71 13.36 -8.57 2.99
C ASN A 71 12.23 -8.95 2.00
N ALA A 72 11.52 -7.96 1.44
CA ALA A 72 10.48 -8.22 0.45
C ALA A 72 11.05 -8.71 -0.88
N LEU A 73 12.22 -8.22 -1.27
CA LEU A 73 12.89 -8.66 -2.51
C LEU A 73 13.43 -10.09 -2.39
N ASP A 74 13.99 -10.44 -1.22
CA ASP A 74 14.68 -11.72 -1.02
C ASP A 74 15.65 -12.01 -2.20
N ASP A 75 15.35 -12.98 -3.04
CA ASP A 75 16.11 -13.32 -4.25
C ASP A 75 15.60 -12.63 -5.54
N ILE A 76 14.59 -11.76 -5.45
CA ILE A 76 14.02 -11.04 -6.61
C ILE A 76 14.95 -9.88 -6.98
N PRO A 77 15.49 -9.84 -8.21
CA PRO A 77 16.32 -8.71 -8.63
C PRO A 77 15.51 -7.41 -8.68
N LEU A 78 16.01 -6.35 -8.04
CA LEU A 78 15.34 -5.04 -8.03
C LEU A 78 15.13 -4.49 -9.46
N GLU A 79 16.05 -4.77 -10.37
CA GLU A 79 15.98 -4.38 -11.78
C GLU A 79 14.89 -5.10 -12.57
N SER A 80 14.28 -6.15 -11.99
CA SER A 80 13.15 -6.86 -12.59
C SER A 80 11.80 -6.19 -12.32
N ILE A 81 11.78 -5.13 -11.50
CA ILE A 81 10.57 -4.36 -11.20
C ILE A 81 10.23 -3.44 -12.38
N ASP A 82 8.99 -3.49 -12.85
CA ASP A 82 8.52 -2.71 -14.00
C ASP A 82 7.89 -1.37 -13.62
N LYS A 83 7.34 -1.25 -12.41
CA LYS A 83 6.72 -0.03 -11.89
C LYS A 83 6.69 -0.04 -10.36
N ILE A 84 6.58 1.16 -9.80
CA ILE A 84 6.44 1.36 -8.37
C ILE A 84 5.09 2.01 -8.08
N ALA A 85 4.34 1.44 -7.15
CA ALA A 85 3.13 2.04 -6.57
C ALA A 85 3.45 2.46 -5.13
N TYR A 86 2.95 3.63 -4.70
CA TYR A 86 3.13 4.09 -3.33
C TYR A 86 1.86 4.75 -2.82
N THR A 87 1.64 4.69 -1.53
CA THR A 87 0.50 5.35 -0.89
C THR A 87 0.74 6.85 -0.82
N SER A 88 -0.10 7.61 -1.56
CA SER A 88 -0.02 9.07 -1.61
C SER A 88 -0.89 9.78 -0.56
N GLY A 89 -1.79 9.04 0.09
CA GLY A 89 -2.70 9.53 1.13
C GLY A 89 -4.10 8.90 1.03
N PRO A 90 -4.95 9.15 2.04
CA PRO A 90 -4.69 9.87 3.29
C PRO A 90 -3.75 9.12 4.23
N GLY A 91 -3.17 9.86 5.20
CA GLY A 91 -2.26 9.32 6.21
C GLY A 91 -1.48 10.42 6.95
N LEU A 92 -0.53 10.02 7.77
CA LEU A 92 0.35 10.93 8.50
C LEU A 92 1.34 11.57 7.52
N LEU A 93 1.32 12.90 7.42
CA LEU A 93 2.10 13.64 6.42
C LEU A 93 3.59 13.25 6.38
N GLY A 94 4.24 13.18 7.56
CA GLY A 94 5.66 12.82 7.62
C GLY A 94 5.94 11.38 7.19
N ALA A 95 5.05 10.45 7.52
CA ALA A 95 5.14 9.05 7.12
C ALA A 95 4.94 8.87 5.61
N LEU A 96 3.91 9.53 5.04
CA LEU A 96 3.66 9.55 3.59
C LEU A 96 4.86 10.12 2.81
N LEU A 97 5.47 11.22 3.29
CA LEU A 97 6.64 11.82 2.65
C LEU A 97 7.85 10.89 2.59
N ILE A 98 8.03 10.01 3.57
CA ILE A 98 9.12 9.02 3.54
C ILE A 98 8.87 8.00 2.42
N GLY A 99 7.67 7.42 2.36
CA GLY A 99 7.30 6.45 1.31
C GLY A 99 7.39 7.05 -0.08
N GLU A 100 6.83 8.26 -0.28
CA GLU A 100 6.89 8.98 -1.54
C GLU A 100 8.33 9.28 -1.98
N SER A 101 9.15 9.84 -1.07
CA SER A 101 10.54 10.18 -1.39
C SER A 101 11.36 8.95 -1.77
N PHE A 102 11.16 7.86 -1.04
CA PHE A 102 11.82 6.58 -1.32
C PHE A 102 11.38 6.00 -2.67
N ALA A 103 10.06 5.95 -2.92
CA ALA A 103 9.49 5.50 -4.18
C ALA A 103 9.97 6.33 -5.37
N GLN A 104 10.02 7.66 -5.22
CA GLN A 104 10.53 8.58 -6.25
C GLN A 104 12.02 8.36 -6.54
N GLY A 105 12.82 8.12 -5.49
CA GLY A 105 14.25 7.80 -5.63
C GLY A 105 14.47 6.51 -6.42
N LEU A 106 13.76 5.44 -6.08
CA LEU A 106 13.82 4.15 -6.78
C LEU A 106 13.33 4.27 -8.23
N SER A 107 12.17 4.91 -8.46
CA SER A 107 11.62 5.13 -9.79
C SER A 107 12.61 5.87 -10.70
N THR A 108 13.27 6.89 -10.16
CA THR A 108 14.28 7.66 -10.90
C THR A 108 15.52 6.82 -11.20
N ALA A 109 16.01 6.07 -10.22
CA ALA A 109 17.21 5.23 -10.37
C ALA A 109 17.01 4.09 -11.37
N LEU A 110 15.82 3.46 -11.36
CA LEU A 110 15.47 2.35 -12.24
C LEU A 110 14.88 2.82 -13.59
N ASN A 111 14.55 4.11 -13.72
CA ASN A 111 13.87 4.69 -14.88
C ASN A 111 12.56 3.97 -15.22
N ILE A 112 11.73 3.71 -14.21
CA ILE A 112 10.43 3.04 -14.32
C ILE A 112 9.29 3.93 -13.80
N PRO A 113 8.02 3.68 -14.23
CA PRO A 113 6.87 4.49 -13.81
C PRO A 113 6.63 4.48 -12.30
N LEU A 114 6.20 5.64 -11.78
CA LEU A 114 5.75 5.84 -10.41
C LEU A 114 4.25 6.11 -10.39
N ILE A 115 3.50 5.39 -9.55
CA ILE A 115 2.04 5.42 -9.49
C ILE A 115 1.60 5.78 -8.07
N PRO A 116 0.98 6.96 -7.86
CA PRO A 116 0.36 7.29 -6.59
C PRO A 116 -0.95 6.51 -6.42
N VAL A 117 -1.15 5.92 -5.24
CA VAL A 117 -2.34 5.16 -4.89
C VAL A 117 -3.01 5.78 -3.66
N ASN A 118 -4.32 5.87 -3.68
CA ASN A 118 -5.08 6.29 -2.52
C ASN A 118 -5.12 5.15 -1.48
N HIS A 119 -4.79 5.44 -0.23
CA HIS A 119 -4.74 4.47 0.87
C HIS A 119 -6.07 3.72 1.05
N LEU A 120 -7.19 4.44 1.04
CA LEU A 120 -8.52 3.84 1.21
C LEU A 120 -8.90 2.98 -0.01
N GLU A 121 -8.51 3.40 -1.22
CA GLU A 121 -8.70 2.58 -2.42
C GLU A 121 -7.91 1.26 -2.33
N GLY A 122 -6.69 1.30 -1.80
CA GLY A 122 -5.92 0.10 -1.51
C GLY A 122 -6.68 -0.87 -0.62
N HIS A 123 -7.28 -0.37 0.46
CA HIS A 123 -8.12 -1.18 1.34
C HIS A 123 -9.38 -1.72 0.64
N LEU A 124 -10.06 -0.91 -0.16
CA LEU A 124 -11.27 -1.35 -0.89
C LEU A 124 -10.95 -2.44 -1.91
N MET A 125 -9.75 -2.41 -2.50
CA MET A 125 -9.33 -3.39 -3.52
C MET A 125 -8.67 -4.65 -2.94
N SER A 126 -8.20 -4.63 -1.68
CA SER A 126 -7.49 -5.75 -1.07
C SER A 126 -8.27 -7.08 -1.08
N PRO A 127 -9.61 -7.13 -0.89
CA PRO A 127 -10.34 -8.39 -0.97
C PRO A 127 -10.26 -9.08 -2.34
N MET A 128 -10.07 -8.32 -3.42
CA MET A 128 -9.93 -8.89 -4.77
C MET A 128 -8.60 -9.62 -4.98
N MET A 129 -7.61 -9.39 -4.12
CA MET A 129 -6.34 -10.11 -4.16
C MET A 129 -6.48 -11.51 -3.55
N GLU A 130 -7.34 -11.65 -2.54
CA GLU A 130 -7.58 -12.93 -1.85
C GLU A 130 -8.70 -13.75 -2.53
N PHE A 131 -9.75 -13.07 -3.00
CA PHE A 131 -10.93 -13.69 -3.60
C PHE A 131 -10.98 -13.39 -5.09
N SER A 132 -10.35 -14.23 -5.90
CA SER A 132 -10.26 -14.06 -7.37
C SER A 132 -11.61 -14.06 -8.08
N GLU A 133 -12.64 -14.65 -7.47
CA GLU A 133 -14.01 -14.65 -7.96
C GLU A 133 -14.79 -13.37 -7.64
N LEU A 134 -14.28 -12.51 -6.75
CA LEU A 134 -14.94 -11.26 -6.40
C LEU A 134 -14.94 -10.31 -7.59
N GLN A 135 -16.12 -9.91 -8.01
CA GLN A 135 -16.32 -8.97 -9.12
C GLN A 135 -17.08 -7.73 -8.67
N MET A 136 -16.78 -6.60 -9.29
CA MET A 136 -17.55 -5.38 -9.10
C MET A 136 -18.89 -5.44 -9.84
N PRO A 137 -19.97 -4.83 -9.31
CA PRO A 137 -19.99 -4.06 -8.07
C PRO A 137 -20.11 -4.94 -6.82
N PHE A 138 -19.59 -4.43 -5.68
CA PHE A 138 -19.76 -5.04 -4.36
C PHE A 138 -19.83 -3.98 -3.26
N ILE A 139 -20.41 -4.35 -2.10
CA ILE A 139 -20.43 -3.49 -0.92
C ILE A 139 -19.26 -3.87 -0.02
N CYS A 140 -18.45 -2.87 0.34
CA CYS A 140 -17.31 -3.03 1.24
C CYS A 140 -17.60 -2.36 2.58
N LEU A 141 -17.41 -3.08 3.69
CA LEU A 141 -17.33 -2.52 5.03
C LEU A 141 -15.85 -2.29 5.36
N LEU A 142 -15.43 -1.03 5.33
CA LEU A 142 -14.09 -0.62 5.74
C LEU A 142 -14.10 -0.29 7.23
N VAL A 143 -13.27 -1.00 8.02
CA VAL A 143 -13.09 -0.76 9.46
C VAL A 143 -11.60 -0.66 9.75
N SER A 144 -11.17 0.49 10.24
CA SER A 144 -9.79 0.75 10.65
C SER A 144 -9.76 1.62 11.91
N GLY A 145 -8.58 1.89 12.47
CA GLY A 145 -8.42 2.79 13.61
C GLY A 145 -8.96 4.20 13.36
N GLY A 146 -8.87 4.71 12.15
CA GLY A 146 -9.31 6.07 11.82
C GLY A 146 -10.63 6.15 11.01
N HIS A 147 -11.15 5.03 10.49
CA HIS A 147 -12.28 5.04 9.56
C HIS A 147 -13.21 3.85 9.78
N SER A 148 -14.52 4.12 9.79
CA SER A 148 -15.56 3.10 9.71
C SER A 148 -16.60 3.55 8.71
N MET A 149 -16.67 2.89 7.56
CA MET A 149 -17.57 3.28 6.48
C MET A 149 -18.06 2.08 5.67
N ILE A 150 -19.25 2.25 5.09
CA ILE A 150 -19.83 1.33 4.11
C ILE A 150 -19.71 2.00 2.76
N VAL A 151 -19.08 1.32 1.80
CA VAL A 151 -18.80 1.86 0.47
C VAL A 151 -19.37 0.93 -0.59
N ASP A 152 -20.11 1.50 -1.53
CA ASP A 152 -20.49 0.84 -2.78
C ASP A 152 -19.34 1.01 -3.78
N VAL A 153 -18.71 -0.12 -4.10
CA VAL A 153 -17.61 -0.21 -5.07
C VAL A 153 -18.23 -0.60 -6.41
N LYS A 154 -18.57 0.39 -7.24
CA LYS A 154 -19.26 0.20 -8.52
C LYS A 154 -18.30 -0.32 -9.59
N GLU A 155 -17.21 0.38 -9.76
CA GLU A 155 -16.08 0.00 -10.62
C GLU A 155 -14.78 0.62 -10.10
N LYS A 156 -13.65 0.25 -10.67
CA LYS A 156 -12.35 0.80 -10.28
C LYS A 156 -12.32 2.31 -10.49
N GLY A 157 -12.11 3.06 -9.40
CA GLY A 157 -12.15 4.53 -9.40
C GLY A 157 -13.54 5.12 -9.21
N GLU A 158 -14.62 4.33 -9.11
CA GLU A 158 -15.98 4.82 -8.84
C GLU A 158 -16.53 4.21 -7.55
N TYR A 159 -16.53 5.03 -6.49
CA TYR A 159 -16.89 4.65 -5.13
C TYR A 159 -17.95 5.59 -4.57
N GLU A 160 -18.97 5.03 -3.91
CA GLU A 160 -20.00 5.79 -3.23
C GLU A 160 -20.05 5.41 -1.75
N ILE A 161 -19.83 6.40 -0.86
CA ILE A 161 -19.97 6.20 0.58
C ILE A 161 -21.45 6.16 0.93
N LEU A 162 -21.96 4.99 1.31
CA LEU A 162 -23.33 4.78 1.72
C LEU A 162 -23.56 5.19 3.17
N GLY A 163 -22.53 5.13 4.01
CA GLY A 163 -22.58 5.53 5.41
C GLY A 163 -21.20 5.51 6.04
N GLN A 164 -21.03 6.32 7.08
CA GLN A 164 -19.78 6.39 7.86
C GLN A 164 -20.09 6.70 9.32
N SER A 165 -19.15 6.34 10.21
CA SER A 165 -19.26 6.70 11.63
C SER A 165 -19.31 8.23 11.78
N GLN A 166 -20.14 8.70 12.70
CA GLN A 166 -20.30 10.13 13.01
C GLN A 166 -19.40 10.58 14.17
N ASP A 167 -18.84 9.62 14.88
CA ASP A 167 -18.04 9.81 16.09
C ASP A 167 -16.78 8.93 16.01
N ASP A 168 -16.55 8.03 16.95
CA ASP A 168 -15.36 7.19 16.97
C ASP A 168 -15.38 6.10 15.89
N ALA A 169 -14.22 5.78 15.36
CA ALA A 169 -14.07 4.63 14.48
C ALA A 169 -14.17 3.31 15.29
N VAL A 170 -14.77 2.28 14.71
CA VAL A 170 -14.95 0.97 15.37
C VAL A 170 -13.61 0.35 15.80
N GLY A 171 -12.52 0.66 15.09
CA GLY A 171 -11.20 0.16 15.45
C GLY A 171 -10.54 0.83 16.65
N GLU A 172 -11.15 1.93 17.17
CA GLU A 172 -10.69 2.62 18.39
C GLU A 172 -11.59 2.32 19.60
N ALA A 173 -12.72 1.62 19.42
CA ALA A 173 -13.72 1.35 20.45
C ALA A 173 -13.37 0.13 21.33
#